data_f3e125aa388a4ac3d64db791125b6f8e
#
_entry.id   f3e125aa388a4ac3d64db791125b6f8e
#
_cell.length_a   1.000
_cell.length_b   1.000
_cell.length_c   1.000
_cell.angle_alpha   90.00
_cell.angle_beta   90.00
_cell.angle_gamma   90.00
#
_symmetry.space_group_name_H-M   'P 1'
#
loop_
_entity.id
_entity.type
_entity.pdbx_description
1 polymer ?
#
loop_
_entity_poly.entity_id
_entity_poly.type
_entity_poly.pdbx_seq_one_letter_code
_entity_poly.pdbx_strand_id
1 'polypeptide(L)'
;MKKLIICAICAICGFATANAQGKFGHVNTQEIIQAMPEYQKAQTEIKALQDQYEADLKSMQDELQKKGEAFDKEQATLPDNIKQRRQQELQDMYTKIQQSFQDNQQALQKASGEKMQAIQTKVLDAIKSVGTAGGYVYIMENNSLTFISTTLSTDVTAQVKAKLGLK
;
A
#
# COMPACT_ATOMS: atom_id res chain seq x y z
N MET A 1 -21.93 3.41 -69.35
CA MET A 1 -22.00 2.43 -68.26
C MET A 1 -20.70 2.24 -67.48
N LYS A 2 -19.49 2.31 -68.09
CA LYS A 2 -18.20 2.16 -67.37
C LYS A 2 -17.87 3.30 -66.43
N LYS A 3 -18.32 4.53 -66.69
CA LYS A 3 -18.05 5.72 -65.85
C LYS A 3 -18.92 5.77 -64.57
N LEU A 4 -20.08 5.14 -64.58
CA LEU A 4 -20.98 5.06 -63.41
C LEU A 4 -20.51 4.03 -62.37
N ILE A 5 -19.82 2.98 -62.77
CA ILE A 5 -19.29 1.94 -61.92
C ILE A 5 -18.07 2.45 -61.08
N ILE A 6 -17.26 3.33 -61.65
CA ILE A 6 -16.10 3.90 -60.95
C ILE A 6 -16.53 4.86 -59.83
N CYS A 7 -17.58 5.63 -59.99
CA CYS A 7 -18.12 6.47 -58.90
C CYS A 7 -18.75 5.67 -57.76
N ALA A 8 -19.34 4.51 -58.01
CA ALA A 8 -19.90 3.65 -56.98
C ALA A 8 -18.83 2.99 -56.09
N ILE A 9 -17.64 2.66 -56.66
CA ILE A 9 -16.52 2.07 -55.90
C ILE A 9 -15.86 3.11 -55.01
N CYS A 10 -15.75 4.37 -55.43
CA CYS A 10 -15.21 5.46 -54.57
C CYS A 10 -16.14 5.81 -53.42
N ALA A 11 -17.46 5.66 -53.53
CA ALA A 11 -18.40 5.93 -52.46
C ALA A 11 -18.37 4.87 -51.33
N ILE A 12 -17.96 3.62 -51.62
CA ILE A 12 -17.85 2.53 -50.64
C ILE A 12 -16.53 2.63 -49.82
N CYS A 13 -15.48 3.19 -50.38
CA CYS A 13 -14.21 3.37 -49.67
C CYS A 13 -14.20 4.54 -48.65
N GLY A 14 -15.19 5.45 -48.72
CA GLY A 14 -15.26 6.64 -47.86
C GLY A 14 -15.82 6.42 -46.45
N PHE A 15 -16.44 5.25 -46.17
CA PHE A 15 -17.07 4.99 -44.86
C PHE A 15 -16.25 4.17 -43.87
N ALA A 16 -15.02 3.78 -44.24
CA ALA A 16 -14.19 2.91 -43.38
C ALA A 16 -13.18 3.65 -42.48
N THR A 17 -13.22 5.00 -42.42
CA THR A 17 -12.20 5.75 -41.62
C THR A 17 -12.72 6.39 -40.33
N ALA A 18 -13.88 5.96 -39.84
CA ALA A 18 -14.53 6.70 -38.75
C ALA A 18 -14.43 6.07 -37.35
N ASN A 19 -13.39 5.30 -37.01
CA ASN A 19 -13.24 4.87 -35.63
C ASN A 19 -11.81 4.50 -35.20
N ALA A 20 -10.78 5.21 -35.72
CA ALA A 20 -9.42 5.09 -35.21
C ALA A 20 -9.13 6.08 -34.09
N GLN A 21 -10.15 6.64 -33.44
CA GLN A 21 -9.93 7.47 -32.28
C GLN A 21 -9.66 6.55 -31.09
N GLY A 22 -8.38 6.52 -30.65
CA GLY A 22 -7.97 5.72 -29.51
C GLY A 22 -8.82 6.04 -28.29
N LYS A 23 -9.26 5.01 -27.58
CA LYS A 23 -10.06 5.13 -26.36
C LYS A 23 -9.16 5.43 -25.18
N PHE A 24 -9.45 6.48 -24.44
CA PHE A 24 -8.68 6.92 -23.29
C PHE A 24 -9.49 6.75 -22.02
N GLY A 25 -8.83 6.32 -20.94
CA GLY A 25 -9.44 6.16 -19.64
C GLY A 25 -8.66 6.86 -18.53
N HIS A 26 -9.36 7.07 -17.43
CA HIS A 26 -8.75 7.47 -16.16
C HIS A 26 -9.36 6.67 -15.01
N VAL A 27 -8.64 6.56 -13.93
CA VAL A 27 -9.03 5.75 -12.78
C VAL A 27 -8.60 6.43 -11.48
N ASN A 28 -9.39 6.28 -10.42
CA ASN A 28 -9.05 6.68 -9.07
C ASN A 28 -8.61 5.44 -8.27
N THR A 29 -7.31 5.14 -8.27
CA THR A 29 -6.78 3.97 -7.57
C THR A 29 -6.93 4.09 -6.06
N GLN A 30 -6.86 5.29 -5.50
CA GLN A 30 -7.04 5.52 -4.08
C GLN A 30 -8.45 5.14 -3.62
N GLU A 31 -9.47 5.52 -4.37
CA GLU A 31 -10.86 5.16 -4.10
C GLU A 31 -11.07 3.64 -4.14
N ILE A 32 -10.44 2.98 -5.12
CA ILE A 32 -10.49 1.52 -5.25
C ILE A 32 -9.85 0.85 -4.04
N ILE A 33 -8.61 1.26 -3.70
CA ILE A 33 -7.86 0.69 -2.56
C ILE A 33 -8.64 0.84 -1.26
N GLN A 34 -9.21 2.02 -1.00
CA GLN A 34 -10.00 2.27 0.21
C GLN A 34 -11.27 1.40 0.30
N ALA A 35 -11.84 1.03 -0.85
CA ALA A 35 -13.01 0.14 -0.92
C ALA A 35 -12.65 -1.35 -0.78
N MET A 36 -11.37 -1.72 -0.83
CA MET A 36 -10.93 -3.12 -0.74
C MET A 36 -10.99 -3.66 0.68
N PRO A 37 -11.66 -4.81 0.92
CA PRO A 37 -11.64 -5.46 2.24
C PRO A 37 -10.22 -5.83 2.71
N GLU A 38 -9.35 -6.19 1.78
CA GLU A 38 -7.94 -6.49 2.07
C GLU A 38 -7.20 -5.28 2.63
N TYR A 39 -7.52 -4.07 2.19
CA TYR A 39 -6.94 -2.84 2.73
C TYR A 39 -7.37 -2.61 4.19
N GLN A 40 -8.66 -2.77 4.49
CA GLN A 40 -9.17 -2.66 5.85
C GLN A 40 -8.56 -3.72 6.77
N LYS A 41 -8.46 -4.95 6.28
CA LYS A 41 -7.80 -6.04 7.00
C LYS A 41 -6.33 -5.75 7.25
N ALA A 42 -5.60 -5.28 6.23
CA ALA A 42 -4.19 -4.91 6.36
C ALA A 42 -3.98 -3.80 7.42
N GLN A 43 -4.83 -2.77 7.43
CA GLN A 43 -4.77 -1.72 8.45
C GLN A 43 -4.99 -2.27 9.87
N THR A 44 -5.99 -3.15 10.03
CA THR A 44 -6.28 -3.77 11.33
C THR A 44 -5.11 -4.63 11.81
N GLU A 45 -4.51 -5.42 10.93
CA GLU A 45 -3.38 -6.28 11.26
C GLU A 45 -2.12 -5.48 11.60
N ILE A 46 -1.83 -4.39 10.86
CA ILE A 46 -0.70 -3.51 11.18
C ILE A 46 -0.90 -2.82 12.51
N LYS A 47 -2.13 -2.34 12.78
CA LYS A 47 -2.44 -1.76 14.09
C LYS A 47 -2.27 -2.76 15.21
N ALA A 48 -2.77 -3.97 15.08
CA ALA A 48 -2.61 -5.01 16.10
C ALA A 48 -1.13 -5.34 16.36
N LEU A 49 -0.30 -5.39 15.30
CA LEU A 49 1.13 -5.61 15.42
C LEU A 49 1.83 -4.43 16.13
N GLN A 50 1.43 -3.21 15.84
CA GLN A 50 1.93 -2.01 16.53
C GLN A 50 1.57 -2.06 18.01
N ASP A 51 0.31 -2.32 18.34
CA ASP A 51 -0.18 -2.40 19.73
C ASP A 51 0.59 -3.49 20.51
N GLN A 52 0.90 -4.62 19.87
CA GLN A 52 1.72 -5.69 20.46
C GLN A 52 3.15 -5.21 20.75
N TYR A 53 3.81 -4.59 19.78
CA TYR A 53 5.18 -4.08 19.95
C TYR A 53 5.27 -3.00 21.03
N GLU A 54 4.28 -2.13 21.12
CA GLU A 54 4.21 -1.11 22.18
C GLU A 54 4.05 -1.76 23.56
N ALA A 55 3.21 -2.80 23.69
CA ALA A 55 3.05 -3.53 24.94
C ALA A 55 4.32 -4.28 25.35
N ASP A 56 5.01 -4.92 24.40
CA ASP A 56 6.26 -5.62 24.67
C ASP A 56 7.37 -4.65 25.12
N LEU A 57 7.53 -3.51 24.43
CA LEU A 57 8.48 -2.48 24.83
C LEU A 57 8.18 -1.90 26.21
N LYS A 58 6.88 -1.65 26.49
CA LYS A 58 6.45 -1.19 27.82
C LYS A 58 6.81 -2.22 28.89
N SER A 59 6.57 -3.48 28.66
CA SER A 59 6.92 -4.56 29.60
C SER A 59 8.42 -4.59 29.90
N MET A 60 9.27 -4.43 28.85
CA MET A 60 10.73 -4.38 29.01
C MET A 60 11.17 -3.13 29.79
N GLN A 61 10.53 -1.98 29.55
CA GLN A 61 10.80 -0.74 30.29
C GLN A 61 10.41 -0.86 31.77
N ASP A 62 9.22 -1.43 32.05
CA ASP A 62 8.75 -1.65 33.41
C ASP A 62 9.68 -2.63 34.18
N GLU A 63 10.22 -3.66 33.50
CA GLU A 63 11.21 -4.56 34.08
C GLU A 63 12.53 -3.86 34.38
N LEU A 64 13.04 -3.06 33.43
CA LEU A 64 14.26 -2.26 33.64
C LEU A 64 14.11 -1.31 34.82
N GLN A 65 12.98 -0.62 34.91
CA GLN A 65 12.68 0.28 36.01
C GLN A 65 12.69 -0.47 37.37
N LYS A 66 11.96 -1.59 37.48
CA LYS A 66 11.92 -2.40 38.71
C LYS A 66 13.31 -2.88 39.15
N LYS A 67 14.13 -3.36 38.19
CA LYS A 67 15.48 -3.82 38.49
C LYS A 67 16.40 -2.65 38.89
N GLY A 68 16.23 -1.48 38.23
CA GLY A 68 16.95 -0.26 38.61
C GLY A 68 16.63 0.18 40.03
N GLU A 69 15.34 0.27 40.37
CA GLU A 69 14.90 0.64 41.72
C GLU A 69 15.39 -0.36 42.82
N ALA A 70 15.37 -1.67 42.48
CA ALA A 70 15.93 -2.68 43.40
C ALA A 70 17.44 -2.51 43.57
N PHE A 71 18.17 -2.28 42.46
CA PHE A 71 19.60 -2.03 42.51
C PHE A 71 19.94 -0.79 43.36
N ASP A 72 19.22 0.32 43.17
CA ASP A 72 19.44 1.57 43.92
C ASP A 72 19.30 1.40 45.44
N LYS A 73 18.34 0.57 45.87
CA LYS A 73 18.11 0.25 47.29
C LYS A 73 19.20 -0.64 47.89
N GLU A 74 19.74 -1.55 47.09
CA GLU A 74 20.64 -2.60 47.57
C GLU A 74 22.14 -2.26 47.36
N GLN A 75 22.48 -1.36 46.40
CA GLN A 75 23.83 -1.15 45.92
C GLN A 75 24.88 -0.80 47.02
N ALA A 76 24.42 -0.17 48.12
CA ALA A 76 25.31 0.19 49.21
C ALA A 76 25.83 -1.04 49.99
N THR A 77 25.09 -2.15 49.97
CA THR A 77 25.39 -3.38 50.75
C THR A 77 25.92 -4.50 49.85
N LEU A 78 25.88 -4.36 48.52
CA LEU A 78 26.33 -5.38 47.59
C LEU A 78 27.84 -5.46 47.49
N PRO A 79 28.42 -6.67 47.37
CA PRO A 79 29.82 -6.86 47.01
C PRO A 79 30.10 -6.24 45.62
N ASP A 80 31.31 -5.73 45.39
CA ASP A 80 31.68 -5.00 44.17
C ASP A 80 31.46 -5.80 42.89
N ASN A 81 31.78 -7.09 42.89
CA ASN A 81 31.56 -7.97 41.73
C ASN A 81 30.08 -8.13 41.41
N ILE A 82 29.21 -8.14 42.41
CA ILE A 82 27.75 -8.23 42.22
C ILE A 82 27.21 -6.89 41.75
N LYS A 83 27.69 -5.78 42.28
CA LYS A 83 27.33 -4.43 41.84
C LYS A 83 27.67 -4.22 40.38
N GLN A 84 28.88 -4.54 39.93
CA GLN A 84 29.32 -4.44 38.55
C GLN A 84 28.42 -5.31 37.61
N ARG A 85 28.12 -6.54 38.00
CA ARG A 85 27.26 -7.41 37.21
C ARG A 85 25.85 -6.85 37.08
N ARG A 86 25.26 -6.32 38.16
CA ARG A 86 23.93 -5.70 38.11
C ARG A 86 23.92 -4.43 37.27
N GLN A 87 24.95 -3.61 37.33
CA GLN A 87 25.08 -2.43 36.46
C GLN A 87 25.13 -2.83 34.98
N GLN A 88 25.95 -3.87 34.68
CA GLN A 88 26.02 -4.37 33.29
C GLN A 88 24.68 -4.92 32.81
N GLU A 89 23.97 -5.68 33.66
CA GLU A 89 22.61 -6.19 33.32
C GLU A 89 21.64 -5.06 32.98
N LEU A 90 21.61 -3.99 33.76
CA LEU A 90 20.75 -2.83 33.48
C LEU A 90 21.13 -2.14 32.17
N GLN A 91 22.43 -1.99 31.90
CA GLN A 91 22.93 -1.43 30.64
C GLN A 91 22.56 -2.30 29.44
N ASP A 92 22.68 -3.61 29.56
CA ASP A 92 22.31 -4.57 28.50
C ASP A 92 20.81 -4.53 28.22
N MET A 93 19.99 -4.44 29.28
CA MET A 93 18.54 -4.28 29.14
C MET A 93 18.18 -2.98 28.44
N TYR A 94 18.81 -1.86 28.80
CA TYR A 94 18.60 -0.58 28.11
C TYR A 94 18.95 -0.66 26.62
N THR A 95 20.09 -1.25 26.31
CA THR A 95 20.54 -1.46 24.92
C THR A 95 19.56 -2.34 24.14
N LYS A 96 19.07 -3.41 24.79
CA LYS A 96 18.09 -4.31 24.21
C LYS A 96 16.75 -3.61 23.91
N ILE A 97 16.29 -2.73 24.80
CA ILE A 97 15.06 -1.94 24.57
C ILE A 97 15.23 -1.03 23.35
N GLN A 98 16.37 -0.35 23.24
CA GLN A 98 16.63 0.50 22.07
C GLN A 98 16.70 -0.30 20.78
N GLN A 99 17.35 -1.45 20.79
CA GLN A 99 17.42 -2.34 19.63
C GLN A 99 16.02 -2.85 19.24
N SER A 100 15.25 -3.34 20.21
CA SER A 100 13.87 -3.81 19.97
C SER A 100 12.98 -2.71 19.38
N PHE A 101 13.14 -1.46 19.84
CA PHE A 101 12.40 -0.33 19.28
C PHE A 101 12.72 -0.13 17.78
N GLN A 102 14.00 -0.17 17.42
CA GLN A 102 14.44 -0.02 16.03
C GLN A 102 13.95 -1.20 15.16
N ASP A 103 14.12 -2.42 15.67
CA ASP A 103 13.69 -3.64 14.97
C ASP A 103 12.19 -3.66 14.74
N ASN A 104 11.40 -3.25 15.73
CA ASN A 104 9.95 -3.15 15.65
C ASN A 104 9.51 -2.11 14.61
N GLN A 105 10.16 -0.96 14.55
CA GLN A 105 9.87 0.05 13.52
C GLN A 105 10.15 -0.48 12.11
N GLN A 106 11.28 -1.15 11.92
CA GLN A 106 11.63 -1.75 10.64
C GLN A 106 10.64 -2.86 10.24
N ALA A 107 10.25 -3.69 11.21
CA ALA A 107 9.29 -4.78 10.99
C ALA A 107 7.91 -4.23 10.59
N LEU A 108 7.42 -3.17 11.26
CA LEU A 108 6.16 -2.50 10.93
C LEU A 108 6.20 -1.90 9.52
N GLN A 109 7.29 -1.19 9.19
CA GLN A 109 7.46 -0.59 7.87
C GLN A 109 7.47 -1.67 6.77
N LYS A 110 8.21 -2.75 6.99
CA LYS A 110 8.28 -3.88 6.07
C LYS A 110 6.91 -4.53 5.89
N ALA A 111 6.23 -4.88 6.98
CA ALA A 111 4.91 -5.51 6.95
C ALA A 111 3.87 -4.63 6.24
N SER A 112 3.87 -3.31 6.52
CA SER A 112 2.99 -2.35 5.84
C SER A 112 3.29 -2.26 4.35
N GLY A 113 4.57 -2.19 3.97
CA GLY A 113 5.00 -2.14 2.57
C GLY A 113 4.59 -3.39 1.79
N GLU A 114 4.82 -4.59 2.34
CA GLU A 114 4.45 -5.85 1.71
C GLU A 114 2.94 -5.97 1.48
N LYS A 115 2.13 -5.60 2.49
CA LYS A 115 0.67 -5.62 2.38
C LYS A 115 0.17 -4.62 1.33
N MET A 116 0.72 -3.41 1.33
CA MET A 116 0.35 -2.37 0.37
C MET A 116 0.75 -2.76 -1.06
N GLN A 117 1.94 -3.34 -1.24
CA GLN A 117 2.40 -3.82 -2.55
C GLN A 117 1.48 -4.91 -3.10
N ALA A 118 1.04 -5.85 -2.27
CA ALA A 118 0.10 -6.90 -2.69
C ALA A 118 -1.24 -6.31 -3.14
N ILE A 119 -1.76 -5.30 -2.43
CA ILE A 119 -3.00 -4.59 -2.77
C ILE A 119 -2.84 -3.83 -4.08
N GLN A 120 -1.75 -3.06 -4.23
CA GLN A 120 -1.46 -2.31 -5.45
C GLN A 120 -1.32 -3.22 -6.67
N THR A 121 -0.68 -4.38 -6.53
CA THR A 121 -0.55 -5.36 -7.62
C THR A 121 -1.91 -5.83 -8.09
N LYS A 122 -2.83 -6.18 -7.17
CA LYS A 122 -4.20 -6.58 -7.51
C LYS A 122 -4.95 -5.48 -8.28
N VAL A 123 -4.84 -4.24 -7.83
CA VAL A 123 -5.49 -3.09 -8.50
C VAL A 123 -4.92 -2.89 -9.90
N LEU A 124 -3.59 -2.92 -10.05
CA LEU A 124 -2.94 -2.79 -11.35
C LEU A 124 -3.33 -3.89 -12.32
N ASP A 125 -3.45 -5.13 -11.86
CA ASP A 125 -3.88 -6.26 -12.70
C ASP A 125 -5.35 -6.12 -13.12
N ALA A 126 -6.21 -5.62 -12.23
CA ALA A 126 -7.59 -5.31 -12.58
C ALA A 126 -7.67 -4.16 -13.61
N ILE A 127 -6.88 -3.11 -13.46
CA ILE A 127 -6.80 -2.00 -14.43
C ILE A 127 -6.33 -2.52 -15.79
N LYS A 128 -5.26 -3.33 -15.84
CA LYS A 128 -4.79 -3.96 -17.10
C LYS A 128 -5.86 -4.80 -17.77
N SER A 129 -6.60 -5.59 -16.98
CA SER A 129 -7.70 -6.42 -17.48
C SER A 129 -8.82 -5.58 -18.08
N VAL A 130 -9.24 -4.50 -17.39
CA VAL A 130 -10.26 -3.55 -17.89
C VAL A 130 -9.75 -2.83 -19.14
N GLY A 131 -8.48 -2.39 -19.11
CA GLY A 131 -7.85 -1.72 -20.25
C GLY A 131 -7.85 -2.57 -21.51
N THR A 132 -7.41 -3.82 -21.39
CA THR A 132 -7.37 -4.78 -22.51
C THR A 132 -8.77 -5.09 -23.00
N ALA A 133 -9.70 -5.44 -22.11
CA ALA A 133 -11.08 -5.80 -22.47
C ALA A 133 -11.85 -4.62 -23.09
N GLY A 134 -11.57 -3.40 -22.62
CA GLY A 134 -12.23 -2.18 -23.11
C GLY A 134 -11.60 -1.55 -24.34
N GLY A 135 -10.45 -2.05 -24.83
CA GLY A 135 -9.73 -1.48 -25.97
C GLY A 135 -9.15 -0.08 -25.68
N TYR A 136 -8.76 0.20 -24.45
CA TYR A 136 -8.15 1.46 -24.09
C TYR A 136 -6.71 1.53 -24.57
N VAL A 137 -6.30 2.68 -25.12
CA VAL A 137 -4.90 2.97 -25.49
C VAL A 137 -4.08 3.14 -24.22
N TYR A 138 -4.62 3.88 -23.24
CA TYR A 138 -4.09 4.00 -21.89
C TYR A 138 -5.20 4.32 -20.88
N ILE A 139 -4.93 3.98 -19.62
CA ILE A 139 -5.70 4.38 -18.45
C ILE A 139 -4.72 5.08 -17.51
N MET A 140 -5.01 6.34 -17.18
CA MET A 140 -4.14 7.16 -16.33
C MET A 140 -4.74 7.35 -14.95
N GLU A 141 -3.88 7.50 -13.95
CA GLU A 141 -4.30 7.85 -12.59
C GLU A 141 -4.90 9.26 -12.56
N ASN A 142 -6.09 9.38 -11.98
CA ASN A 142 -6.82 10.64 -11.90
C ASN A 142 -6.00 11.75 -11.19
N ASN A 143 -5.37 11.41 -10.07
CA ASN A 143 -4.60 12.36 -9.26
C ASN A 143 -3.32 12.88 -9.94
N SER A 144 -2.88 12.25 -11.02
CA SER A 144 -1.73 12.67 -11.82
C SER A 144 -2.08 13.64 -12.94
N LEU A 145 -3.36 13.94 -13.13
CA LEU A 145 -3.87 14.74 -14.23
C LEU A 145 -4.41 16.09 -13.73
N THR A 146 -3.91 17.18 -14.29
CA THR A 146 -4.41 18.54 -13.99
C THR A 146 -5.79 18.80 -14.61
N PHE A 147 -6.08 18.15 -15.73
CA PHE A 147 -7.35 18.26 -16.46
C PHE A 147 -7.73 16.93 -17.10
N ILE A 148 -9.00 16.59 -17.02
CA ILE A 148 -9.58 15.40 -17.63
C ILE A 148 -10.80 15.85 -18.45
N SER A 149 -10.78 15.54 -19.75
CA SER A 149 -11.95 15.77 -20.61
C SER A 149 -13.04 14.75 -20.29
N THR A 150 -14.22 15.23 -19.92
CA THR A 150 -15.39 14.39 -19.63
C THR A 150 -16.00 13.75 -20.89
N THR A 151 -15.62 14.22 -22.09
CA THR A 151 -16.13 13.71 -23.36
C THR A 151 -15.15 12.77 -24.05
N LEU A 152 -13.84 12.91 -23.81
CA LEU A 152 -12.80 12.14 -24.50
C LEU A 152 -12.13 11.07 -23.61
N SER A 153 -12.27 11.16 -22.30
CA SER A 153 -11.74 10.19 -21.36
C SER A 153 -12.86 9.56 -20.54
N THR A 154 -12.83 8.26 -20.40
CA THR A 154 -13.82 7.49 -19.62
C THR A 154 -13.27 7.19 -18.24
N ASP A 155 -14.04 7.49 -17.20
CA ASP A 155 -13.76 7.01 -15.85
C ASP A 155 -14.03 5.50 -15.76
N VAL A 156 -13.00 4.71 -15.52
CA VAL A 156 -13.08 3.26 -15.39
C VAL A 156 -13.05 2.77 -13.94
N THR A 157 -13.10 3.66 -12.97
CA THR A 157 -13.03 3.33 -11.53
C THR A 157 -14.08 2.29 -11.15
N ALA A 158 -15.34 2.49 -11.55
CA ALA A 158 -16.42 1.55 -11.28
C ALA A 158 -16.22 0.18 -11.96
N GLN A 159 -15.65 0.18 -13.17
CA GLN A 159 -15.36 -1.06 -13.90
C GLN A 159 -14.24 -1.86 -13.24
N VAL A 160 -13.21 -1.18 -12.74
CA VAL A 160 -12.11 -1.79 -11.98
C VAL A 160 -12.61 -2.33 -10.66
N LYS A 161 -13.46 -1.56 -9.92
CA LYS A 161 -14.11 -2.05 -8.70
C LYS A 161 -14.92 -3.33 -8.97
N ALA A 162 -15.76 -3.32 -9.98
CA ALA A 162 -16.54 -4.51 -10.38
C ALA A 162 -15.64 -5.71 -10.72
N LYS A 163 -14.51 -5.48 -11.40
CA LYS A 163 -13.52 -6.52 -11.71
C LYS A 163 -12.89 -7.12 -10.46
N LEU A 164 -12.73 -6.33 -9.40
CA LEU A 164 -12.22 -6.75 -8.08
C LEU A 164 -13.34 -7.35 -7.19
N GLY A 165 -14.59 -7.40 -7.65
CA GLY A 165 -15.72 -7.86 -6.86
C GLY A 165 -16.19 -6.87 -5.78
N LEU A 166 -15.80 -5.61 -5.91
CA LEU A 166 -16.21 -4.53 -5.00
C LEU A 166 -17.57 -3.94 -5.45
N LYS A 167 -18.35 -3.49 -4.49
CA LYS A 167 -19.63 -2.82 -4.73
C LYS A 167 -19.47 -1.32 -4.83
#